data_ffc21ace27773b5fd60fff50d6c38cfb
#
_entry.id   ffc21ace27773b5fd60fff50d6c38cfb
#
_cell.length_a   1.000
_cell.length_b   1.000
_cell.length_c   1.000
_cell.angle_alpha   90.00
_cell.angle_beta   90.00
_cell.angle_gamma   90.00
#
_symmetry.space_group_name_H-M   'P 1'
#
loop_
_entity.id
_entity.type
_entity.pdbx_description
1 polymer ?
#
loop_
_entity_poly.entity_id
_entity_poly.type
_entity_poly.pdbx_seq_one_letter_code
_entity_poly.pdbx_strand_id
1 'polypeptide(L)'
;VTKSNFTGVILEIRRERTVELILEGFRYWDIMRWKEGKRFERPFYGMRLDGVGEYDLDRNGTVDFVVYEGDAPATAQGVVYKSLSELNLSSGTEGNIVLHGDIKRSFDESKDYLYPIPTEDIVLTQGVVKQNPGWDAMDGLDF
;
A
#
# COMPACT_ATOMS: atom_id res chain seq x y z
N VAL A 1 -14.30 4.15 -2.36
CA VAL A 1 -14.14 5.31 -1.45
C VAL A 1 -14.74 4.91 -0.13
N THR A 2 -13.93 4.73 0.90
CA THR A 2 -14.43 4.41 2.25
C THR A 2 -15.18 5.64 2.75
N LYS A 3 -16.43 5.45 3.13
CA LYS A 3 -17.23 6.48 3.79
C LYS A 3 -16.55 6.80 5.13
N SER A 4 -15.78 7.86 5.17
CA SER A 4 -15.31 8.46 6.41
C SER A 4 -16.42 9.40 6.92
N ASN A 5 -16.34 9.81 8.19
CA ASN A 5 -17.28 10.75 8.80
C ASN A 5 -17.24 12.18 8.19
N PHE A 6 -16.56 12.32 7.04
CA PHE A 6 -16.43 13.58 6.34
C PHE A 6 -17.56 13.82 5.34
N THR A 7 -17.92 15.07 5.16
CA THR A 7 -18.89 15.48 4.14
C THR A 7 -18.37 15.17 2.72
N GLY A 8 -19.27 14.98 1.76
CA GLY A 8 -18.90 14.67 0.37
C GLY A 8 -17.92 15.67 -0.24
N VAL A 9 -18.06 16.96 0.11
CA VAL A 9 -17.14 18.01 -0.36
C VAL A 9 -15.69 17.79 0.10
N ILE A 10 -15.48 17.43 1.37
CA ILE A 10 -14.14 17.16 1.89
C ILE A 10 -13.55 15.91 1.24
N LEU A 11 -14.35 14.88 1.00
CA LEU A 11 -13.88 13.68 0.30
C LEU A 11 -13.46 14.00 -1.13
N GLU A 12 -14.20 14.87 -1.81
CA GLU A 12 -13.86 15.30 -3.17
C GLU A 12 -12.58 16.14 -3.20
N ILE A 13 -12.43 17.10 -2.29
CA ILE A 13 -11.19 17.89 -2.17
C ILE A 13 -9.99 16.96 -1.93
N ARG A 14 -10.13 15.96 -1.08
CA ARG A 14 -9.06 14.98 -0.82
C ARG A 14 -8.77 14.10 -2.03
N ARG A 15 -9.80 13.75 -2.81
CA ARG A 15 -9.66 13.02 -4.07
C ARG A 15 -8.88 13.84 -5.09
N GLU A 16 -9.33 15.06 -5.36
CA GLU A 16 -8.68 15.99 -6.28
C GLU A 16 -7.21 16.22 -5.89
N ARG A 17 -6.96 16.54 -4.61
CA ARG A 17 -5.61 16.70 -4.12
C ARG A 17 -4.73 15.46 -4.35
N THR A 18 -5.31 14.25 -4.25
CA THR A 18 -4.57 13.01 -4.48
C THR A 18 -4.22 12.84 -5.96
N VAL A 19 -5.10 13.25 -6.87
CA VAL A 19 -4.91 13.16 -8.31
C VAL A 19 -3.91 14.21 -8.79
N GLU A 20 -4.10 15.47 -8.38
CA GLU A 20 -3.26 16.58 -8.81
C GLU A 20 -1.81 16.49 -8.32
N LEU A 21 -1.61 15.96 -7.11
CA LEU A 21 -0.28 15.86 -6.51
C LEU A 21 0.30 14.43 -6.57
N ILE A 22 -0.13 13.65 -7.55
CA ILE A 22 0.41 12.31 -7.75
C ILE A 22 1.92 12.39 -8.06
N LEU A 23 2.69 11.50 -7.44
CA LEU A 23 4.16 11.42 -7.55
C LEU A 23 4.94 12.60 -6.95
N GLU A 24 4.29 13.59 -6.34
CA GLU A 24 4.95 14.73 -5.70
C GLU A 24 5.34 14.47 -4.23
N GLY A 25 5.15 13.26 -3.72
CA GLY A 25 5.53 12.87 -2.37
C GLY A 25 4.60 13.36 -1.24
N PHE A 26 3.53 14.09 -1.55
CA PHE A 26 2.63 14.64 -0.54
C PHE A 26 1.69 13.63 0.10
N ARG A 27 1.43 12.50 -0.55
CA ARG A 27 0.42 11.53 -0.10
C ARG A 27 0.67 11.00 1.29
N TYR A 28 1.91 10.71 1.64
CA TYR A 28 2.28 10.27 2.99
C TYR A 28 1.85 11.29 4.04
N TRP A 29 2.26 12.55 3.86
CA TRP A 29 1.95 13.64 4.78
C TRP A 29 0.46 13.93 4.88
N ASP A 30 -0.27 13.78 3.80
CA ASP A 30 -1.73 13.94 3.79
C ASP A 30 -2.40 12.87 4.64
N ILE A 31 -2.00 11.61 4.53
CA ILE A 31 -2.52 10.50 5.34
C ILE A 31 -2.21 10.72 6.82
N MET A 32 -0.97 11.14 7.14
CA MET A 32 -0.56 11.45 8.51
C MET A 32 -1.38 12.60 9.10
N ARG A 33 -1.49 13.71 8.38
CA ARG A 33 -2.23 14.90 8.81
C ARG A 33 -3.73 14.65 8.95
N TRP A 34 -4.30 13.81 8.09
CA TRP A 34 -5.72 13.45 8.16
C TRP A 34 -6.03 12.37 9.20
N LYS A 35 -5.01 11.83 9.86
CA LYS A 35 -5.10 10.72 10.80
C LYS A 35 -5.79 9.50 10.19
N GLU A 36 -5.34 9.12 9.00
CA GLU A 36 -5.83 7.95 8.28
C GLU A 36 -4.73 6.89 8.10
N GLY A 37 -3.84 6.75 9.08
CA GLY A 37 -2.68 5.87 9.04
C GLY A 37 -3.01 4.39 8.76
N LYS A 38 -4.18 3.93 9.18
CA LYS A 38 -4.67 2.58 8.84
C LYS A 38 -4.79 2.32 7.33
N ARG A 39 -4.74 3.36 6.49
CA ARG A 39 -4.66 3.18 5.03
C ARG A 39 -3.36 2.55 4.58
N PHE A 40 -2.28 2.68 5.35
CA PHE A 40 -0.99 2.02 5.05
C PHE A 40 -1.05 0.50 5.18
N GLU A 41 -2.00 -0.03 5.95
CA GLU A 41 -2.18 -1.47 6.14
C GLU A 41 -2.93 -2.14 4.98
N ARG A 42 -3.55 -1.35 4.10
CA ARG A 42 -4.33 -1.90 2.98
C ARG A 42 -3.43 -2.58 1.97
N PRO A 43 -3.87 -3.70 1.41
CA PRO A 43 -3.18 -4.33 0.31
C PRO A 43 -3.04 -3.38 -0.89
N PHE A 44 -1.93 -3.49 -1.60
CA PHE A 44 -1.80 -2.87 -2.91
C PHE A 44 -2.35 -3.84 -3.95
N TYR A 45 -3.33 -3.36 -4.69
CA TYR A 45 -3.95 -4.13 -5.75
C TYR A 45 -3.42 -3.69 -7.10
N GLY A 46 -2.98 -4.65 -7.88
CA GLY A 46 -2.65 -4.50 -9.28
C GLY A 46 -3.87 -4.74 -10.18
N MET A 47 -3.57 -5.22 -11.37
CA MET A 47 -4.57 -5.53 -12.39
C MET A 47 -5.58 -6.58 -11.89
N ARG A 48 -6.82 -6.45 -12.35
CA ARG A 48 -7.86 -7.46 -12.15
C ARG A 48 -7.75 -8.53 -13.22
N LEU A 49 -7.81 -9.78 -12.79
CA LEU A 49 -7.89 -10.95 -13.65
C LEU A 49 -9.13 -11.77 -13.28
N ASP A 50 -9.83 -12.26 -14.27
CA ASP A 50 -11.05 -13.08 -14.08
C ASP A 50 -10.71 -14.59 -14.03
N GLY A 51 -9.46 -14.92 -13.68
CA GLY A 51 -8.96 -16.29 -13.52
C GLY A 51 -8.13 -16.77 -14.70
N VAL A 52 -8.21 -18.07 -14.98
CA VAL A 52 -7.55 -18.70 -16.14
C VAL A 52 -8.15 -18.16 -17.43
N GLY A 53 -7.29 -17.73 -18.36
CA GLY A 53 -7.74 -17.18 -19.64
C GLY A 53 -6.68 -16.37 -20.37
N GLU A 54 -7.09 -15.85 -21.51
CA GLU A 54 -6.29 -14.99 -22.36
C GLU A 54 -6.74 -13.53 -22.21
N TYR A 55 -5.77 -12.62 -22.12
CA TYR A 55 -6.03 -11.21 -21.87
C TYR A 55 -5.34 -10.35 -22.92
N ASP A 56 -6.13 -9.50 -23.54
CA ASP A 56 -5.69 -8.39 -24.38
C ASP A 56 -5.69 -7.12 -23.49
N LEU A 57 -4.51 -6.72 -23.02
CA LEU A 57 -4.35 -5.68 -22.02
C LEU A 57 -4.44 -4.27 -22.60
N ASP A 58 -3.98 -4.10 -23.83
CA ASP A 58 -3.97 -2.79 -24.53
C ASP A 58 -5.16 -2.63 -25.48
N ARG A 59 -6.01 -3.67 -25.64
CA ARG A 59 -7.20 -3.69 -26.48
C ARG A 59 -6.90 -3.53 -27.96
N ASN A 60 -5.77 -4.09 -28.42
CA ASN A 60 -5.37 -4.08 -29.82
C ASN A 60 -5.90 -5.27 -30.62
N GLY A 61 -6.59 -6.20 -29.97
CA GLY A 61 -7.14 -7.42 -30.58
C GLY A 61 -6.17 -8.61 -30.56
N THR A 62 -5.01 -8.46 -29.91
CA THR A 62 -4.04 -9.56 -29.74
C THR A 62 -3.88 -9.90 -28.26
N VAL A 63 -3.52 -11.15 -27.97
CA VAL A 63 -3.31 -11.62 -26.60
C VAL A 63 -1.93 -11.17 -26.13
N ASP A 64 -1.87 -10.48 -24.98
CA ASP A 64 -0.63 -10.04 -24.32
C ASP A 64 -0.26 -10.90 -23.13
N PHE A 65 -1.26 -11.46 -22.46
CA PHE A 65 -1.07 -12.14 -21.19
C PHE A 65 -1.98 -13.35 -21.08
N VAL A 66 -1.43 -14.49 -20.66
CA VAL A 66 -2.16 -15.74 -20.49
C VAL A 66 -1.98 -16.26 -19.09
N VAL A 67 -3.11 -16.51 -18.42
CA VAL A 67 -3.15 -17.22 -17.13
C VAL A 67 -3.57 -18.65 -17.40
N TYR A 68 -2.77 -19.60 -16.93
CA TYR A 68 -3.04 -21.00 -17.09
C TYR A 68 -2.99 -21.76 -15.76
N GLU A 69 -3.61 -22.94 -15.74
CA GLU A 69 -3.55 -23.90 -14.64
C GLU A 69 -3.07 -25.25 -15.16
N GLY A 70 -2.21 -25.93 -14.38
CA GLY A 70 -1.60 -27.19 -14.80
C GLY A 70 -0.36 -27.00 -15.66
N ASP A 71 -0.29 -27.77 -16.76
CA ASP A 71 0.87 -27.74 -17.65
C ASP A 71 0.97 -26.43 -18.44
N ALA A 72 2.19 -25.92 -18.57
CA ALA A 72 2.42 -24.69 -19.32
C ALA A 72 2.05 -24.86 -20.82
N PRO A 73 1.24 -23.96 -21.40
CA PRO A 73 0.91 -24.00 -22.80
C PRO A 73 2.11 -23.64 -23.68
N ALA A 74 1.99 -23.92 -24.99
CA ALA A 74 2.98 -23.47 -25.96
C ALA A 74 3.08 -21.94 -25.96
N THR A 75 4.30 -21.42 -25.89
CA THR A 75 4.53 -19.99 -25.79
C THR A 75 4.55 -19.30 -27.15
N ALA A 76 3.93 -18.14 -27.26
CA ALA A 76 4.01 -17.26 -28.43
C ALA A 76 4.90 -16.05 -28.11
N GLN A 77 5.57 -15.53 -29.15
CA GLN A 77 6.42 -14.35 -29.00
C GLN A 77 5.59 -13.12 -28.62
N GLY A 78 6.04 -12.37 -27.61
CA GLY A 78 5.37 -11.17 -27.15
C GLY A 78 4.26 -11.40 -26.12
N VAL A 79 3.92 -12.66 -25.82
CA VAL A 79 2.88 -13.01 -24.83
C VAL A 79 3.53 -13.43 -23.52
N VAL A 80 3.04 -12.89 -22.40
CA VAL A 80 3.46 -13.27 -21.06
C VAL A 80 2.57 -14.39 -20.52
N TYR A 81 3.18 -15.50 -20.10
CA TYR A 81 2.49 -16.65 -19.53
C TYR A 81 2.73 -16.73 -18.02
N LYS A 82 1.66 -16.88 -17.26
CA LYS A 82 1.74 -17.07 -15.81
C LYS A 82 0.82 -18.19 -15.34
N SER A 83 1.36 -19.08 -14.50
CA SER A 83 0.51 -20.05 -13.81
C SER A 83 -0.37 -19.34 -12.77
N LEU A 84 -1.61 -19.78 -12.64
CA LEU A 84 -2.53 -19.30 -11.62
C LEU A 84 -1.92 -19.42 -10.20
N SER A 85 -1.15 -20.48 -9.96
CA SER A 85 -0.45 -20.72 -8.68
C SER A 85 0.67 -19.71 -8.37
N GLU A 86 1.20 -19.03 -9.38
CA GLU A 86 2.20 -17.97 -9.20
C GLU A 86 1.57 -16.61 -8.91
N LEU A 87 0.27 -16.49 -9.12
CA LEU A 87 -0.45 -15.25 -8.96
C LEU A 87 -1.12 -15.20 -7.59
N ASN A 88 -0.79 -14.16 -6.83
CA ASN A 88 -1.48 -13.89 -5.58
C ASN A 88 -2.72 -13.05 -5.88
N LEU A 89 -3.85 -13.71 -6.13
CA LEU A 89 -5.12 -13.05 -6.44
C LEU A 89 -5.97 -12.85 -5.19
N SER A 90 -6.67 -11.72 -5.13
CA SER A 90 -7.43 -11.29 -3.94
C SER A 90 -8.58 -12.24 -3.55
N SER A 91 -9.07 -13.06 -4.47
CA SER A 91 -10.12 -14.07 -4.24
C SER A 91 -9.62 -15.51 -4.48
N GLY A 92 -8.31 -15.72 -4.55
CA GLY A 92 -7.66 -17.02 -4.79
C GLY A 92 -7.51 -17.34 -6.26
N THR A 93 -8.60 -17.56 -6.99
CA THR A 93 -8.60 -17.95 -8.40
C THR A 93 -8.91 -16.80 -9.35
N GLU A 94 -9.43 -15.71 -8.85
CA GLU A 94 -9.80 -14.51 -9.61
C GLU A 94 -9.60 -13.25 -8.75
N GLY A 95 -9.78 -12.09 -9.34
CA GLY A 95 -9.72 -10.81 -8.63
C GLY A 95 -8.46 -10.01 -8.96
N ASN A 96 -8.08 -9.11 -8.07
CA ASN A 96 -6.90 -8.27 -8.28
C ASN A 96 -5.63 -8.98 -7.86
N ILE A 97 -4.55 -8.77 -8.61
CA ILE A 97 -3.21 -9.19 -8.18
C ILE A 97 -2.86 -8.42 -6.91
N VAL A 98 -2.52 -9.15 -5.84
CA VAL A 98 -2.08 -8.55 -4.57
C VAL A 98 -0.57 -8.37 -4.61
N LEU A 99 -0.14 -7.12 -4.65
CA LEU A 99 1.27 -6.76 -4.68
C LEU A 99 1.85 -6.80 -3.25
N HIS A 100 3.02 -7.42 -3.10
CA HIS A 100 3.71 -7.54 -1.81
C HIS A 100 2.83 -8.11 -0.69
N GLY A 101 2.03 -9.14 -1.01
CA GLY A 101 1.12 -9.78 -0.07
C GLY A 101 1.81 -10.48 1.11
N ASP A 102 3.09 -10.79 0.97
CA ASP A 102 4.00 -11.33 1.98
C ASP A 102 4.43 -10.30 3.03
N ILE A 103 4.34 -9.00 2.70
CA ILE A 103 4.73 -7.91 3.59
C ILE A 103 3.55 -7.51 4.47
N LYS A 104 3.58 -7.92 5.74
CA LYS A 104 2.61 -7.46 6.72
C LYS A 104 2.94 -6.02 7.13
N ARG A 105 2.08 -5.09 6.74
CA ARG A 105 2.14 -3.70 7.17
C ARG A 105 1.25 -3.50 8.39
N SER A 106 1.75 -2.77 9.37
CA SER A 106 0.97 -2.36 10.53
C SER A 106 1.21 -0.88 10.82
N PHE A 107 0.21 -0.21 11.34
CA PHE A 107 0.26 1.18 11.74
C PHE A 107 -0.39 1.32 13.11
N ASP A 108 0.37 1.75 14.10
CA ASP A 108 -0.13 2.00 15.44
C ASP A 108 -0.55 3.48 15.57
N GLU A 109 -1.86 3.71 15.59
CA GLU A 109 -2.41 5.07 15.64
C GLU A 109 -2.07 5.81 16.94
N SER A 110 -1.64 5.11 17.99
CA SER A 110 -1.25 5.71 19.26
C SER A 110 0.13 6.38 19.22
N LYS A 111 1.00 5.97 18.28
CA LYS A 111 2.38 6.45 18.21
C LYS A 111 2.85 6.86 16.82
N ASP A 112 2.45 6.15 15.76
CA ASP A 112 3.09 6.26 14.44
C ASP A 112 2.76 7.55 13.68
N TYR A 113 1.85 8.38 14.22
CA TYR A 113 1.63 9.74 13.69
C TYR A 113 2.74 10.73 14.06
N LEU A 114 3.58 10.39 15.02
CA LEU A 114 4.70 11.20 15.48
C LEU A 114 5.99 10.40 15.31
N TYR A 115 7.05 11.08 14.92
CA TYR A 115 8.37 10.46 14.89
C TYR A 115 8.97 10.42 16.29
N PRO A 116 9.80 9.43 16.62
CA PRO A 116 10.57 9.46 17.86
C PRO A 116 11.53 10.65 17.84
N ILE A 117 11.68 11.30 18.99
CA ILE A 117 12.69 12.34 19.19
C ILE A 117 14.03 11.63 19.39
N PRO A 118 15.09 12.05 18.69
CA PRO A 118 16.42 11.46 18.87
C PRO A 118 16.85 11.51 20.33
N THR A 119 17.39 10.40 20.84
CA THR A 119 17.84 10.30 22.24
C THR A 119 18.88 11.34 22.58
N GLU A 120 19.76 11.69 21.63
CA GLU A 120 20.75 12.73 21.81
C GLU A 120 20.12 14.10 22.15
N ASP A 121 19.01 14.47 21.51
CA ASP A 121 18.31 15.73 21.77
C ASP A 121 17.67 15.71 23.17
N ILE A 122 17.16 14.55 23.61
CA ILE A 122 16.60 14.38 24.96
C ILE A 122 17.72 14.55 26.01
N VAL A 123 18.88 13.93 25.78
CA VAL A 123 20.04 14.04 26.69
C VAL A 123 20.58 15.48 26.73
N LEU A 124 20.76 16.12 25.57
CA LEU A 124 21.23 17.52 25.48
C LEU A 124 20.34 18.49 26.24
N THR A 125 19.03 18.25 26.27
CA THR A 125 18.07 19.08 27.00
C THR A 125 17.93 18.70 28.49
N GLN A 126 18.75 17.76 28.98
CA GLN A 126 18.69 17.23 30.35
C GLN A 126 17.27 16.74 30.74
N GLY A 127 16.57 16.13 29.79
CA GLY A 127 15.22 15.59 29.98
C GLY A 127 14.10 16.64 30.02
N VAL A 128 14.35 17.88 29.63
CA VAL A 128 13.30 18.90 29.47
C VAL A 128 12.39 18.51 28.30
N VAL A 129 12.98 18.07 27.17
CA VAL A 129 12.24 17.49 26.07
C VAL A 129 11.91 16.04 26.43
N LYS A 130 10.63 15.69 26.33
CA LYS A 130 10.13 14.34 26.57
C LYS A 130 9.87 13.64 25.25
N GLN A 131 10.02 12.31 25.25
CA GLN A 131 9.72 11.48 24.10
C GLN A 131 8.24 11.59 23.71
N ASN A 132 7.96 11.42 22.42
CA ASN A 132 6.60 11.35 21.93
C ASN A 132 5.88 10.09 22.48
N PRO A 133 4.56 10.17 22.72
CA PRO A 133 3.80 9.05 23.27
C PRO A 133 3.98 7.75 22.46
N GLY A 134 4.14 6.64 23.16
CA GLY A 134 4.32 5.32 22.56
C GLY A 134 5.75 5.00 22.09
N TRP A 135 6.68 5.97 22.20
CA TRP A 135 8.10 5.78 21.91
C TRP A 135 8.96 5.71 23.17
N ASP A 136 8.32 5.76 24.35
CA ASP A 136 9.01 5.78 25.66
C ASP A 136 9.86 4.53 25.93
N ALA A 137 9.52 3.40 25.31
CA ALA A 137 10.29 2.16 25.44
C ALA A 137 11.70 2.24 24.79
N MET A 138 11.99 3.28 24.05
CA MET A 138 13.32 3.55 23.49
C MET A 138 14.23 4.33 24.47
N ASP A 139 13.69 4.78 25.58
CA ASP A 139 14.46 5.50 26.63
C ASP A 139 15.41 4.53 27.40
N GLY A 140 15.30 3.22 27.19
CA GLY A 140 16.07 2.18 27.88
C GLY A 140 17.21 1.56 27.07
N LEU A 141 17.59 2.16 25.94
CA LEU A 141 18.82 1.77 25.26
C LEU A 141 19.98 2.52 25.92
N ASP A 142 20.52 1.93 27.01
CA ASP A 142 21.84 2.31 27.53
C ASP A 142 22.89 2.05 26.43
N PHE A 143 23.48 3.10 25.92
CA PHE A 143 24.64 3.08 25.04
C PHE A 143 25.93 3.20 25.82
#